data_69d434e98ff4219f70852403e5333797
#
_entry.id   69d434e98ff4219f70852403e5333797
#
_cell.length_a   1.000
_cell.length_b   1.000
_cell.length_c   1.000
_cell.angle_alpha   90.00
_cell.angle_beta   90.00
_cell.angle_gamma   90.00
#
_symmetry.space_group_name_H-M   'P 1'
#
loop_
_entity.id
_entity.type
_entity.pdbx_description
1 polymer ?
#
loop_
_entity_poly.entity_id
_entity_poly.type
_entity_poly.pdbx_seq_one_letter_code
_entity_poly.pdbx_strand_id
1 'polypeptide(L)'
;MSKPKVLISDALSPAAVQIFKDRGVEVDFQPNLGKDKDKLAEIIGNYDGLAIRSATKATAKIIAKAKKLKVIGRAGIGVDNVEIPAATAKGIIVMNTPFGNSITTAEHAITLMLALAREIPQADASTQAGKWEKNRFMGVEITGKVLGVVGCGNIGSIVADRAQGLKMKVIAFDPFLSPERAKDIGVEKVELDDLFRRADFITLHTPLTEKTRNIIDAAAIAKMKKGVRIVNCARGGLVDEQALVDALNSKHVAGAAFDVFIEEPATSNVLFGHPNVICTPHLGAATTEAQENVALQVAEQMSDYLLSGAISNAVNFPSITAEEAPKLRPFIELAEKLGSFAGQLTETGILKVQITYEGHVAEMKIKAITSAVLSGLLRPMLGEVNVVSAPVVAKERGMVVDEVVRAAQSDYESLITVTVTTERQERSVAGTVYHDGKPRLVDIKGIRIDAEFGKSMIYVTNEDKPGFIGAFASLLGDAKLNIATFHLGRVKQGGDAIALVEIDGPVPPEVLDKVTKLPQVKQAKALAF
;
A
#
# COMPACT_ATOMS: atom_id res chain seq x y z
N MET A 1 -27.83 -6.21 0.58
CA MET A 1 -26.75 -5.35 1.13
C MET A 1 -27.07 -3.92 0.73
N SER A 2 -26.84 -2.92 1.61
CA SER A 2 -26.97 -1.51 1.24
C SER A 2 -25.90 -1.16 0.19
N LYS A 3 -26.23 -0.29 -0.75
CA LYS A 3 -25.26 0.20 -1.72
C LYS A 3 -24.11 0.93 -0.99
N PRO A 4 -22.84 0.74 -1.41
CA PRO A 4 -21.73 1.50 -0.83
C PRO A 4 -21.88 2.98 -1.18
N LYS A 5 -21.46 3.87 -0.26
CA LYS A 5 -21.58 5.32 -0.39
C LYS A 5 -20.21 5.99 -0.38
N VAL A 6 -19.94 6.82 -1.39
CA VAL A 6 -18.68 7.56 -1.55
C VAL A 6 -18.90 9.06 -1.39
N LEU A 7 -18.08 9.71 -0.58
CA LEU A 7 -17.96 11.16 -0.50
C LEU A 7 -16.85 11.64 -1.44
N ILE A 8 -17.15 12.60 -2.29
CA ILE A 8 -16.15 13.35 -3.06
C ILE A 8 -16.05 14.74 -2.43
N SER A 9 -14.94 15.02 -1.75
CA SER A 9 -14.76 16.25 -0.96
C SER A 9 -13.97 17.35 -1.67
N ASP A 10 -13.44 17.07 -2.85
CA ASP A 10 -12.70 18.02 -3.70
C ASP A 10 -13.34 18.16 -5.08
N ALA A 11 -12.95 19.19 -5.83
CA ALA A 11 -13.38 19.40 -7.20
C ALA A 11 -12.79 18.32 -8.13
N LEU A 12 -13.53 17.23 -8.35
CA LEU A 12 -13.27 16.21 -9.36
C LEU A 12 -14.11 16.46 -10.60
N SER A 13 -13.68 15.90 -11.75
CA SER A 13 -14.50 15.91 -12.96
C SER A 13 -15.88 15.28 -12.72
N PRO A 14 -16.96 15.86 -13.24
CA PRO A 14 -18.30 15.26 -13.19
C PRO A 14 -18.38 13.85 -13.75
N ALA A 15 -17.46 13.47 -14.66
CA ALA A 15 -17.38 12.12 -15.19
C ALA A 15 -17.10 11.08 -14.10
N ALA A 16 -16.30 11.42 -13.06
CA ALA A 16 -16.10 10.53 -11.91
C ALA A 16 -17.41 10.24 -11.16
N VAL A 17 -18.25 11.26 -10.97
CA VAL A 17 -19.58 11.12 -10.34
C VAL A 17 -20.45 10.16 -11.15
N GLN A 18 -20.40 10.28 -12.48
CA GLN A 18 -21.18 9.43 -13.37
C GLN A 18 -20.71 7.96 -13.30
N ILE A 19 -19.38 7.71 -13.30
CA ILE A 19 -18.84 6.33 -13.17
C ILE A 19 -19.32 5.67 -11.87
N PHE A 20 -19.22 6.35 -10.72
CA PHE A 20 -19.73 5.79 -9.47
C PHE A 20 -21.20 5.40 -9.56
N LYS A 21 -22.04 6.28 -10.12
CA LYS A 21 -23.48 6.04 -10.29
C LYS A 21 -23.77 4.86 -11.22
N ASP A 22 -23.10 4.80 -12.38
CA ASP A 22 -23.29 3.75 -13.39
C ASP A 22 -22.88 2.37 -12.84
N ARG A 23 -21.90 2.36 -11.95
CA ARG A 23 -21.47 1.14 -11.24
C ARG A 23 -22.33 0.81 -10.02
N GLY A 24 -23.32 1.61 -9.68
CA GLY A 24 -24.25 1.35 -8.58
C GLY A 24 -23.75 1.77 -7.19
N VAL A 25 -22.76 2.66 -7.14
CA VAL A 25 -22.24 3.29 -5.91
C VAL A 25 -22.98 4.60 -5.67
N GLU A 26 -23.45 4.85 -4.44
CA GLU A 26 -24.01 6.15 -4.06
C GLU A 26 -22.90 7.19 -3.95
N VAL A 27 -23.14 8.38 -4.51
CA VAL A 27 -22.15 9.48 -4.50
C VAL A 27 -22.75 10.72 -3.85
N ASP A 28 -21.99 11.26 -2.91
CA ASP A 28 -22.21 12.60 -2.36
C ASP A 28 -21.07 13.51 -2.85
N PHE A 29 -21.39 14.48 -3.70
CA PHE A 29 -20.42 15.37 -4.32
C PHE A 29 -20.43 16.73 -3.64
N GLN A 30 -19.41 17.01 -2.84
CA GLN A 30 -19.24 18.24 -2.08
C GLN A 30 -17.86 18.88 -2.39
N PRO A 31 -17.66 19.50 -3.55
CA PRO A 31 -16.34 19.85 -4.12
C PRO A 31 -15.51 20.85 -3.29
N ASN A 32 -16.10 21.51 -2.33
CA ASN A 32 -15.41 22.48 -1.46
C ASN A 32 -15.26 22.00 -0.01
N LEU A 33 -15.77 20.82 0.31
CA LEU A 33 -15.79 20.31 1.68
C LEU A 33 -14.39 20.05 2.25
N GLY A 34 -13.42 19.69 1.40
CA GLY A 34 -12.04 19.41 1.80
C GLY A 34 -11.33 20.58 2.49
N LYS A 35 -11.83 21.81 2.29
CA LYS A 35 -11.32 23.03 2.96
C LYS A 35 -11.86 23.17 4.39
N ASP A 36 -12.99 22.53 4.71
CA ASP A 36 -13.63 22.54 6.03
C ASP A 36 -13.40 21.21 6.75
N LYS A 37 -12.29 21.15 7.50
CA LYS A 37 -11.86 19.93 8.18
C LYS A 37 -12.82 19.48 9.29
N ASP A 38 -13.50 20.41 9.95
CA ASP A 38 -14.39 20.09 11.07
C ASP A 38 -15.69 19.49 10.54
N LYS A 39 -16.27 20.08 9.49
CA LYS A 39 -17.45 19.52 8.82
C LYS A 39 -17.16 18.17 8.18
N LEU A 40 -15.99 18.00 7.55
CA LEU A 40 -15.57 16.70 7.00
C LEU A 40 -15.48 15.65 8.12
N ALA A 41 -14.87 15.98 9.27
CA ALA A 41 -14.75 15.07 10.41
C ALA A 41 -16.12 14.69 11.01
N GLU A 42 -17.11 15.57 10.95
CA GLU A 42 -18.47 15.33 11.44
C GLU A 42 -19.20 14.28 10.59
N ILE A 43 -19.08 14.35 9.25
CA ILE A 43 -19.90 13.53 8.35
C ILE A 43 -19.21 12.26 7.84
N ILE A 44 -17.86 12.17 7.88
CA ILE A 44 -17.09 11.09 7.27
C ILE A 44 -17.48 9.68 7.77
N GLY A 45 -17.99 9.57 8.97
CA GLY A 45 -18.45 8.30 9.56
C GLY A 45 -19.59 7.62 8.83
N ASN A 46 -20.25 8.31 7.89
CA ASN A 46 -21.40 7.82 7.14
C ASN A 46 -21.04 7.20 5.77
N TYR A 47 -19.76 7.25 5.37
CA TYR A 47 -19.31 6.87 4.03
C TYR A 47 -18.42 5.64 4.06
N ASP A 48 -18.51 4.81 3.00
CA ASP A 48 -17.65 3.65 2.75
C ASP A 48 -16.37 4.03 2.00
N GLY A 49 -16.40 5.11 1.22
CA GLY A 49 -15.26 5.64 0.47
C GLY A 49 -15.13 7.15 0.54
N LEU A 50 -13.91 7.64 0.46
CA LEU A 50 -13.56 9.08 0.39
C LEU A 50 -12.66 9.32 -0.83
N ALA A 51 -13.18 10.04 -1.83
CA ALA A 51 -12.40 10.46 -3.01
C ALA A 51 -11.93 11.91 -2.85
N ILE A 52 -10.61 12.13 -2.96
CA ILE A 52 -9.95 13.40 -2.68
C ILE A 52 -8.95 13.81 -3.77
N ARG A 53 -8.60 15.09 -3.77
CA ARG A 53 -7.41 15.65 -4.43
C ARG A 53 -6.49 16.29 -3.39
N SER A 54 -5.86 17.41 -3.74
CA SER A 54 -4.87 18.09 -2.90
C SER A 54 -5.48 19.00 -1.82
N ALA A 55 -6.73 19.46 -1.97
CA ALA A 55 -7.34 20.40 -1.01
C ALA A 55 -7.78 19.69 0.28
N THR A 56 -8.23 18.44 0.19
CA THR A 56 -8.57 17.62 1.36
C THR A 56 -7.32 17.03 1.99
N LYS A 57 -7.15 17.19 3.31
CA LYS A 57 -6.14 16.50 4.11
C LYS A 57 -6.82 15.43 4.98
N ALA A 58 -6.62 14.16 4.62
CA ALA A 58 -7.13 13.02 5.40
C ALA A 58 -6.19 12.74 6.58
N THR A 59 -6.34 13.54 7.64
CA THR A 59 -5.52 13.47 8.86
C THR A 59 -6.00 12.36 9.80
N ALA A 60 -5.15 11.95 10.77
CA ALA A 60 -5.51 10.99 11.80
C ALA A 60 -6.79 11.38 12.55
N LYS A 61 -7.03 12.68 12.79
CA LYS A 61 -8.25 13.20 13.43
C LYS A 61 -9.51 12.88 12.60
N ILE A 62 -9.46 13.05 11.29
CA ILE A 62 -10.56 12.75 10.37
C ILE A 62 -10.74 11.24 10.26
N ILE A 63 -9.65 10.50 10.05
CA ILE A 63 -9.64 9.03 9.95
C ILE A 63 -10.20 8.39 11.23
N ALA A 64 -9.90 8.93 12.40
CA ALA A 64 -10.44 8.43 13.67
C ALA A 64 -11.98 8.48 13.73
N LYS A 65 -12.62 9.46 13.09
CA LYS A 65 -14.08 9.61 13.00
C LYS A 65 -14.73 8.74 11.92
N ALA A 66 -13.95 8.20 11.01
CA ALA A 66 -14.41 7.41 9.87
C ALA A 66 -14.81 5.98 10.31
N LYS A 67 -16.06 5.77 10.72
CA LYS A 67 -16.55 4.50 11.30
C LYS A 67 -16.76 3.40 10.26
N LYS A 68 -17.13 3.76 9.02
CA LYS A 68 -17.47 2.82 7.95
C LYS A 68 -16.48 2.83 6.78
N LEU A 69 -15.52 3.76 6.81
CA LEU A 69 -14.62 4.01 5.68
C LEU A 69 -13.73 2.79 5.42
N LYS A 70 -13.74 2.33 4.18
CA LYS A 70 -12.95 1.19 3.69
C LYS A 70 -11.82 1.62 2.75
N VAL A 71 -12.02 2.74 2.05
CA VAL A 71 -11.07 3.21 1.03
C VAL A 71 -10.99 4.73 0.99
N ILE A 72 -9.77 5.22 0.82
CA ILE A 72 -9.48 6.61 0.44
C ILE A 72 -8.84 6.56 -0.94
N GLY A 73 -9.47 7.18 -1.94
CA GLY A 73 -8.94 7.33 -3.28
C GLY A 73 -8.42 8.74 -3.51
N ARG A 74 -7.11 8.88 -3.76
CA ARG A 74 -6.52 10.16 -4.11
C ARG A 74 -6.36 10.27 -5.62
N ALA A 75 -7.09 11.19 -6.25
CA ALA A 75 -6.96 11.50 -7.67
C ALA A 75 -5.66 12.26 -7.95
N GLY A 76 -4.61 11.51 -8.28
CA GLY A 76 -3.23 11.94 -8.53
C GLY A 76 -2.19 11.00 -7.94
N ILE A 77 -0.91 11.25 -8.21
CA ILE A 77 0.20 10.34 -7.86
C ILE A 77 0.57 10.44 -6.36
N GLY A 78 0.81 11.66 -5.87
CA GLY A 78 1.25 11.87 -4.49
C GLY A 78 0.11 11.64 -3.49
N VAL A 79 0.44 11.11 -2.32
CA VAL A 79 -0.51 10.86 -1.22
C VAL A 79 -0.09 11.59 0.07
N ASP A 80 0.69 12.65 -0.06
CA ASP A 80 1.27 13.41 1.06
C ASP A 80 0.19 14.06 1.95
N ASN A 81 -1.03 14.21 1.43
CA ASN A 81 -2.19 14.72 2.14
C ASN A 81 -3.03 13.63 2.83
N VAL A 82 -2.56 12.37 2.87
CA VAL A 82 -3.19 11.25 3.59
C VAL A 82 -2.24 10.71 4.64
N GLU A 83 -2.66 10.65 5.89
CA GLU A 83 -1.90 9.99 6.95
C GLU A 83 -2.03 8.47 6.84
N ILE A 84 -1.17 7.88 5.99
CA ILE A 84 -1.18 6.46 5.66
C ILE A 84 -1.08 5.55 6.89
N PRO A 85 -0.22 5.81 7.90
CA PRO A 85 -0.18 4.99 9.11
C PRO A 85 -1.52 4.94 9.85
N ALA A 86 -2.22 6.08 9.95
CA ALA A 86 -3.54 6.13 10.58
C ALA A 86 -4.61 5.37 9.79
N ALA A 87 -4.58 5.47 8.45
CA ALA A 87 -5.47 4.71 7.57
C ALA A 87 -5.20 3.20 7.69
N THR A 88 -3.93 2.80 7.69
CA THR A 88 -3.49 1.41 7.85
C THR A 88 -3.93 0.81 9.18
N ALA A 89 -3.75 1.53 10.29
CA ALA A 89 -4.20 1.11 11.61
C ALA A 89 -5.71 0.84 11.66
N LYS A 90 -6.49 1.61 10.89
CA LYS A 90 -7.96 1.41 10.78
C LYS A 90 -8.39 0.41 9.69
N GLY A 91 -7.47 -0.18 8.95
CA GLY A 91 -7.79 -1.09 7.84
C GLY A 91 -8.34 -0.41 6.59
N ILE A 92 -8.09 0.89 6.45
CA ILE A 92 -8.54 1.66 5.30
C ILE A 92 -7.50 1.53 4.18
N ILE A 93 -7.93 1.07 3.01
CA ILE A 93 -7.09 1.04 1.81
C ILE A 93 -6.89 2.45 1.29
N VAL A 94 -5.65 2.81 0.99
CA VAL A 94 -5.30 4.10 0.35
C VAL A 94 -4.84 3.83 -1.07
N MET A 95 -5.57 4.37 -2.03
CA MET A 95 -5.30 4.23 -3.47
C MET A 95 -4.91 5.57 -4.07
N ASN A 96 -3.99 5.55 -5.04
CA ASN A 96 -3.66 6.70 -5.87
C ASN A 96 -3.89 6.40 -7.36
N THR A 97 -3.62 7.39 -8.24
CA THR A 97 -3.75 7.24 -9.69
C THR A 97 -2.40 7.52 -10.37
N PRO A 98 -1.47 6.54 -10.37
CA PRO A 98 -0.08 6.78 -10.73
C PRO A 98 0.15 7.04 -12.23
N PHE A 99 -0.85 6.79 -13.07
CA PHE A 99 -0.72 6.94 -14.53
C PHE A 99 -1.51 8.14 -15.08
N GLY A 100 -2.46 8.69 -14.33
CA GLY A 100 -3.41 9.67 -14.83
C GLY A 100 -2.80 11.03 -15.19
N ASN A 101 -1.67 11.44 -14.59
CA ASN A 101 -1.01 12.72 -14.84
C ASN A 101 0.51 12.60 -15.12
N SER A 102 1.01 11.39 -15.41
CA SER A 102 2.45 11.20 -15.64
C SER A 102 2.95 11.94 -16.89
N ILE A 103 2.18 11.91 -17.97
CA ILE A 103 2.52 12.62 -19.22
C ILE A 103 2.54 14.14 -18.96
N THR A 104 1.49 14.65 -18.34
CA THR A 104 1.35 16.10 -18.07
C THR A 104 2.50 16.62 -17.22
N THR A 105 2.86 15.91 -16.16
CA THR A 105 4.00 16.32 -15.30
C THR A 105 5.32 16.25 -16.05
N ALA A 106 5.52 15.25 -16.89
CA ALA A 106 6.73 15.12 -17.71
C ALA A 106 6.84 16.27 -18.73
N GLU A 107 5.74 16.60 -19.39
CA GLU A 107 5.69 17.72 -20.36
C GLU A 107 5.90 19.06 -19.66
N HIS A 108 5.37 19.25 -18.45
CA HIS A 108 5.61 20.44 -17.65
C HIS A 108 7.09 20.59 -17.28
N ALA A 109 7.77 19.50 -16.88
CA ALA A 109 9.19 19.51 -16.57
C ALA A 109 10.04 19.86 -17.81
N ILE A 110 9.73 19.31 -18.98
CA ILE A 110 10.38 19.67 -20.26
C ILE A 110 10.11 21.15 -20.61
N THR A 111 8.89 21.61 -20.44
CA THR A 111 8.51 23.01 -20.70
C THR A 111 9.33 23.96 -19.81
N LEU A 112 9.43 23.68 -18.51
CA LEU A 112 10.24 24.48 -17.59
C LEU A 112 11.73 24.43 -17.94
N MET A 113 12.24 23.26 -18.34
CA MET A 113 13.63 23.11 -18.80
C MET A 113 13.92 23.99 -20.03
N LEU A 114 13.03 24.00 -21.03
CA LEU A 114 13.17 24.81 -22.22
C LEU A 114 13.02 26.32 -21.92
N ALA A 115 12.04 26.69 -21.08
CA ALA A 115 11.85 28.04 -20.62
C ALA A 115 13.08 28.59 -19.88
N LEU A 116 13.68 27.73 -19.03
CA LEU A 116 14.91 28.04 -18.30
C LEU A 116 16.12 28.18 -19.23
N ALA A 117 16.26 27.27 -20.22
CA ALA A 117 17.35 27.33 -21.20
C ALA A 117 17.35 28.62 -22.05
N ARG A 118 16.17 29.18 -22.27
CA ARG A 118 15.97 30.34 -23.17
C ARG A 118 15.51 31.59 -22.43
N GLU A 119 15.44 31.58 -21.09
CA GLU A 119 15.02 32.74 -20.25
C GLU A 119 13.67 33.34 -20.66
N ILE A 120 12.71 32.48 -21.08
CA ILE A 120 11.45 32.89 -21.72
C ILE A 120 10.61 33.81 -20.83
N PRO A 121 10.34 33.51 -19.53
CA PRO A 121 9.49 34.36 -18.70
C PRO A 121 10.07 35.78 -18.51
N GLN A 122 11.39 35.89 -18.36
CA GLN A 122 12.08 37.13 -18.16
C GLN A 122 12.12 37.97 -19.47
N ALA A 123 12.33 37.30 -20.60
CA ALA A 123 12.32 37.94 -21.92
C ALA A 123 10.91 38.44 -22.27
N ASP A 124 9.86 37.62 -21.99
CA ASP A 124 8.47 38.01 -22.19
C ASP A 124 8.12 39.27 -21.35
N ALA A 125 8.38 39.21 -20.04
CA ALA A 125 8.11 40.32 -19.14
C ALA A 125 8.82 41.63 -19.56
N SER A 126 10.08 41.55 -20.01
CA SER A 126 10.84 42.67 -20.51
C SER A 126 10.20 43.28 -21.76
N THR A 127 9.83 42.41 -22.72
CA THR A 127 9.25 42.85 -24.00
C THR A 127 7.86 43.47 -23.80
N GLN A 128 7.03 42.86 -22.95
CA GLN A 128 5.70 43.41 -22.62
C GLN A 128 5.78 44.75 -21.85
N ALA A 129 6.87 44.97 -21.12
CA ALA A 129 7.17 46.26 -20.49
C ALA A 129 7.74 47.28 -21.48
N GLY A 130 7.72 47.02 -22.78
CA GLY A 130 8.20 47.93 -23.83
C GLY A 130 9.72 48.01 -23.98
N LYS A 131 10.46 47.06 -23.41
CA LYS A 131 11.93 47.01 -23.51
C LYS A 131 12.37 46.03 -24.59
N TRP A 132 13.31 46.44 -25.43
CA TRP A 132 13.87 45.62 -26.51
C TRP A 132 15.31 45.21 -26.17
N GLU A 133 15.47 44.25 -25.21
CA GLU A 133 16.76 43.89 -24.60
C GLU A 133 17.37 42.61 -25.20
N LYS A 134 17.44 42.51 -26.54
CA LYS A 134 17.87 41.31 -27.27
C LYS A 134 19.18 40.68 -26.74
N ASN A 135 20.17 41.47 -26.41
CA ASN A 135 21.49 41.01 -25.98
C ASN A 135 21.54 40.57 -24.49
N ARG A 136 20.49 40.86 -23.71
CA ARG A 136 20.38 40.45 -22.30
C ARG A 136 20.05 38.98 -22.17
N PHE A 137 19.22 38.44 -23.04
CA PHE A 137 18.67 37.09 -22.96
C PHE A 137 19.45 36.14 -23.85
N MET A 138 20.67 35.79 -23.41
CA MET A 138 21.56 34.87 -24.12
C MET A 138 21.40 33.45 -23.57
N GLY A 139 20.40 32.73 -24.10
CA GLY A 139 20.12 31.35 -23.73
C GLY A 139 21.16 30.33 -24.19
N VAL A 140 20.88 29.05 -23.94
CA VAL A 140 21.70 27.94 -24.38
C VAL A 140 20.90 26.96 -25.23
N GLU A 141 21.55 26.32 -26.17
CA GLU A 141 21.00 25.18 -26.91
C GLU A 141 21.03 23.93 -26.04
N ILE A 142 20.03 23.06 -26.18
CA ILE A 142 19.96 21.78 -25.43
C ILE A 142 20.47 20.59 -26.24
N THR A 143 20.55 20.71 -27.58
CA THR A 143 21.05 19.65 -28.45
C THR A 143 22.44 19.18 -28.03
N GLY A 144 22.58 17.87 -27.86
CA GLY A 144 23.84 17.21 -27.47
C GLY A 144 24.24 17.39 -25.99
N LYS A 145 23.51 18.21 -25.21
CA LYS A 145 23.75 18.37 -23.78
C LYS A 145 23.25 17.14 -23.00
N VAL A 146 23.80 16.96 -21.82
CA VAL A 146 23.49 15.84 -20.94
C VAL A 146 22.37 16.25 -19.98
N LEU A 147 21.25 15.51 -20.00
CA LEU A 147 20.20 15.57 -19.01
C LEU A 147 20.41 14.46 -17.97
N GLY A 148 20.59 14.83 -16.72
CA GLY A 148 20.58 13.94 -15.58
C GLY A 148 19.14 13.78 -15.02
N VAL A 149 18.60 12.57 -15.04
CA VAL A 149 17.28 12.25 -14.51
C VAL A 149 17.45 11.55 -13.17
N VAL A 150 17.02 12.18 -12.08
CA VAL A 150 17.02 11.61 -10.73
C VAL A 150 15.63 11.04 -10.45
N GLY A 151 15.52 9.70 -10.48
CA GLY A 151 14.25 8.97 -10.46
C GLY A 151 13.72 8.72 -11.88
N CYS A 152 13.85 7.48 -12.35
CA CYS A 152 13.48 7.06 -13.72
C CYS A 152 12.26 6.12 -13.72
N GLY A 153 11.28 6.41 -12.85
CA GLY A 153 9.97 5.76 -12.82
C GLY A 153 9.04 6.25 -13.93
N ASN A 154 7.72 6.26 -13.68
CA ASN A 154 6.71 6.61 -14.69
C ASN A 154 6.95 7.98 -15.34
N ILE A 155 7.19 9.02 -14.54
CA ILE A 155 7.40 10.38 -15.06
C ILE A 155 8.80 10.51 -15.66
N GLY A 156 9.85 10.09 -14.93
CA GLY A 156 11.24 10.24 -15.38
C GLY A 156 11.53 9.52 -16.69
N SER A 157 10.92 8.38 -16.96
CA SER A 157 11.06 7.67 -18.23
C SER A 157 10.43 8.42 -19.41
N ILE A 158 9.27 9.09 -19.17
CA ILE A 158 8.63 9.92 -20.19
C ILE A 158 9.49 11.18 -20.46
N VAL A 159 10.02 11.80 -19.41
CA VAL A 159 10.96 12.95 -19.57
C VAL A 159 12.19 12.52 -20.37
N ALA A 160 12.75 11.36 -20.08
CA ALA A 160 13.88 10.81 -20.83
C ALA A 160 13.57 10.64 -22.32
N ASP A 161 12.41 10.06 -22.65
CA ASP A 161 11.95 9.90 -24.03
C ASP A 161 11.81 11.25 -24.76
N ARG A 162 11.15 12.23 -24.12
CA ARG A 162 10.99 13.59 -24.69
C ARG A 162 12.33 14.30 -24.90
N ALA A 163 13.24 14.19 -23.93
CA ALA A 163 14.57 14.80 -24.01
C ALA A 163 15.43 14.15 -25.13
N GLN A 164 15.32 12.85 -25.34
CA GLN A 164 15.96 12.17 -26.48
C GLN A 164 15.39 12.64 -27.81
N GLY A 165 14.07 12.87 -27.90
CA GLY A 165 13.43 13.50 -29.06
C GLY A 165 14.02 14.88 -29.36
N LEU A 166 14.39 15.64 -28.34
CA LEU A 166 15.08 16.93 -28.42
C LEU A 166 16.61 16.80 -28.64
N LYS A 167 17.10 15.59 -28.91
CA LYS A 167 18.52 15.27 -29.17
C LYS A 167 19.45 15.54 -27.98
N MET A 168 18.95 15.45 -26.75
CA MET A 168 19.78 15.42 -25.55
C MET A 168 20.35 14.00 -25.33
N LYS A 169 21.46 13.91 -24.60
CA LYS A 169 21.96 12.66 -24.03
C LYS A 169 21.36 12.50 -22.64
N VAL A 170 20.75 11.35 -22.35
CA VAL A 170 20.09 11.14 -21.06
C VAL A 170 20.86 10.13 -20.23
N ILE A 171 21.24 10.53 -19.02
CA ILE A 171 21.78 9.67 -17.97
C ILE A 171 20.78 9.65 -16.80
N ALA A 172 20.63 8.50 -16.15
CA ALA A 172 19.63 8.34 -15.09
C ALA A 172 20.20 7.66 -13.85
N PHE A 173 19.82 8.17 -12.70
CA PHE A 173 19.99 7.53 -11.41
C PHE A 173 18.64 7.13 -10.85
N ASP A 174 18.45 5.83 -10.61
CA ASP A 174 17.29 5.28 -9.92
C ASP A 174 17.71 3.92 -9.32
N PRO A 175 17.57 3.72 -7.99
CA PRO A 175 17.93 2.46 -7.34
C PRO A 175 17.14 1.24 -7.87
N PHE A 176 15.97 1.47 -8.45
CA PHE A 176 15.06 0.42 -8.94
C PHE A 176 15.11 0.23 -10.46
N LEU A 177 15.91 1.02 -11.18
CA LEU A 177 16.08 0.88 -12.62
C LEU A 177 17.01 -0.29 -12.91
N SER A 178 16.51 -1.35 -13.60
CA SER A 178 17.38 -2.43 -14.05
C SER A 178 18.21 -2.01 -15.27
N PRO A 179 19.37 -2.64 -15.52
CA PRO A 179 20.18 -2.39 -16.72
C PRO A 179 19.40 -2.65 -18.01
N GLU A 180 18.58 -3.70 -18.05
CA GLU A 180 17.74 -4.05 -19.20
C GLU A 180 16.74 -2.94 -19.48
N ARG A 181 16.03 -2.48 -18.43
CA ARG A 181 15.06 -1.40 -18.58
C ARG A 181 15.70 -0.08 -18.99
N ALA A 182 16.88 0.24 -18.47
CA ALA A 182 17.63 1.42 -18.90
C ALA A 182 17.96 1.38 -20.40
N LYS A 183 18.39 0.22 -20.90
CA LYS A 183 18.64 -0.03 -22.33
C LYS A 183 17.36 0.13 -23.17
N ASP A 184 16.24 -0.43 -22.72
CA ASP A 184 14.95 -0.36 -23.43
C ASP A 184 14.47 1.06 -23.63
N ILE A 185 14.63 1.92 -22.60
CA ILE A 185 14.24 3.33 -22.67
C ILE A 185 15.34 4.24 -23.18
N GLY A 186 16.48 3.69 -23.59
CA GLY A 186 17.57 4.41 -24.24
C GLY A 186 18.35 5.37 -23.32
N VAL A 187 18.42 5.09 -22.01
CA VAL A 187 19.17 5.90 -21.04
C VAL A 187 20.40 5.16 -20.53
N GLU A 188 21.45 5.90 -20.19
CA GLU A 188 22.61 5.38 -19.49
C GLU A 188 22.33 5.41 -17.98
N LYS A 189 22.27 4.22 -17.33
CA LYS A 189 22.17 4.13 -15.87
C LYS A 189 23.52 4.47 -15.24
N VAL A 190 23.52 5.39 -14.27
CA VAL A 190 24.73 5.85 -13.59
C VAL A 190 24.49 5.99 -12.09
N GLU A 191 25.59 6.07 -11.30
CA GLU A 191 25.51 6.45 -9.90
C GLU A 191 25.23 7.95 -9.75
N LEU A 192 24.65 8.37 -8.61
CA LEU A 192 24.20 9.73 -8.39
C LEU A 192 25.34 10.77 -8.52
N ASP A 193 26.51 10.47 -7.95
CA ASP A 193 27.68 11.35 -8.03
C ASP A 193 28.21 11.51 -9.46
N ASP A 194 28.10 10.46 -10.27
CA ASP A 194 28.49 10.52 -11.68
C ASP A 194 27.49 11.35 -12.49
N LEU A 195 26.19 11.22 -12.19
CA LEU A 195 25.15 12.06 -12.76
C LEU A 195 25.44 13.54 -12.48
N PHE A 196 25.75 13.90 -11.24
CA PHE A 196 26.06 15.29 -10.87
C PHE A 196 27.26 15.85 -11.63
N ARG A 197 28.34 15.08 -11.77
CA ARG A 197 29.54 15.50 -12.51
C ARG A 197 29.33 15.69 -14.00
N ARG A 198 28.38 14.97 -14.61
CA ARG A 198 28.23 14.90 -16.07
C ARG A 198 27.07 15.72 -16.62
N ALA A 199 26.04 15.97 -15.83
CA ALA A 199 24.84 16.62 -16.28
C ALA A 199 25.02 18.12 -16.56
N ASP A 200 24.44 18.60 -17.64
CA ASP A 200 24.28 20.03 -17.95
C ASP A 200 22.93 20.56 -17.45
N PHE A 201 21.93 19.68 -17.42
CA PHE A 201 20.62 19.89 -16.80
C PHE A 201 20.32 18.71 -15.88
N ILE A 202 19.68 18.96 -14.74
CA ILE A 202 19.23 17.95 -13.79
C ILE A 202 17.74 18.13 -13.57
N THR A 203 16.98 17.05 -13.64
CA THR A 203 15.54 17.04 -13.34
C THR A 203 15.20 15.94 -12.34
N LEU A 204 14.32 16.28 -11.38
CA LEU A 204 13.98 15.43 -10.26
C LEU A 204 12.59 14.82 -10.46
N HIS A 205 12.50 13.49 -10.31
CA HIS A 205 11.26 12.70 -10.46
C HIS A 205 11.18 11.58 -9.42
N THR A 206 11.62 11.86 -8.20
CA THR A 206 11.63 10.94 -7.06
C THR A 206 10.69 11.40 -5.95
N PRO A 207 10.10 10.50 -5.15
CA PRO A 207 9.31 10.90 -3.99
C PRO A 207 10.20 11.51 -2.90
N LEU A 208 9.61 12.33 -2.03
CA LEU A 208 10.27 12.80 -0.82
C LEU A 208 10.22 11.71 0.25
N THR A 209 11.39 11.27 0.67
CA THR A 209 11.62 10.30 1.75
C THR A 209 12.78 10.78 2.61
N GLU A 210 13.08 10.11 3.71
CA GLU A 210 14.29 10.42 4.50
C GLU A 210 15.58 10.28 3.67
N LYS A 211 15.63 9.35 2.73
CA LYS A 211 16.79 9.12 1.85
C LYS A 211 16.91 10.12 0.71
N THR A 212 15.81 10.74 0.30
CA THR A 212 15.79 11.69 -0.82
C THR A 212 15.64 13.13 -0.37
N ARG A 213 15.40 13.37 0.92
CA ARG A 213 15.39 14.72 1.49
C ARG A 213 16.74 15.38 1.27
N ASN A 214 16.72 16.58 0.69
CA ASN A 214 17.91 17.34 0.31
C ASN A 214 18.92 16.49 -0.50
N ILE A 215 18.42 15.62 -1.39
CA ILE A 215 19.28 14.84 -2.29
C ILE A 215 20.18 15.74 -3.14
N ILE A 216 19.74 16.99 -3.36
CA ILE A 216 20.55 18.09 -3.88
C ILE A 216 20.79 19.08 -2.73
N ASP A 217 21.86 18.88 -2.00
CA ASP A 217 22.39 19.78 -0.98
C ASP A 217 23.63 20.55 -1.48
N ALA A 218 24.26 21.33 -0.61
CA ALA A 218 25.47 22.08 -0.95
C ALA A 218 26.62 21.16 -1.42
N ALA A 219 26.77 19.98 -0.83
CA ALA A 219 27.83 19.03 -1.21
C ALA A 219 27.56 18.41 -2.58
N ALA A 220 26.30 18.10 -2.89
CA ALA A 220 25.87 17.64 -4.21
C ALA A 220 26.11 18.73 -5.27
N ILE A 221 25.70 19.97 -4.99
CA ILE A 221 25.89 21.12 -5.89
C ILE A 221 27.38 21.33 -6.20
N ALA A 222 28.24 21.20 -5.20
CA ALA A 222 29.69 21.37 -5.40
C ALA A 222 30.31 20.34 -6.36
N LYS A 223 29.67 19.18 -6.56
CA LYS A 223 30.10 18.15 -7.53
C LYS A 223 29.62 18.41 -8.94
N MET A 224 28.63 19.30 -9.11
CA MET A 224 28.02 19.58 -10.40
C MET A 224 28.89 20.43 -11.30
N LYS A 225 28.62 20.39 -12.62
CA LYS A 225 29.27 21.30 -13.55
C LYS A 225 28.90 22.74 -13.22
N LYS A 226 29.88 23.64 -13.35
CA LYS A 226 29.60 25.07 -13.35
C LYS A 226 28.66 25.42 -14.51
N GLY A 227 27.59 26.13 -14.23
CA GLY A 227 26.58 26.47 -15.21
C GLY A 227 25.47 25.45 -15.38
N VAL A 228 25.39 24.43 -14.51
CA VAL A 228 24.30 23.46 -14.46
C VAL A 228 22.95 24.16 -14.24
N ARG A 229 21.86 23.56 -14.74
CA ARG A 229 20.49 24.01 -14.52
C ARG A 229 19.68 22.90 -13.85
N ILE A 230 18.83 23.27 -12.89
CA ILE A 230 18.09 22.34 -12.06
C ILE A 230 16.58 22.57 -12.23
N VAL A 231 15.84 21.49 -12.46
CA VAL A 231 14.37 21.49 -12.59
C VAL A 231 13.77 20.57 -11.52
N ASN A 232 12.83 21.10 -10.74
CA ASN A 232 12.10 20.32 -9.74
C ASN A 232 10.58 20.46 -9.93
N CYS A 233 9.96 19.43 -10.53
CA CYS A 233 8.51 19.26 -10.64
C CYS A 233 8.03 18.04 -9.84
N ALA A 234 8.84 17.54 -8.88
CA ALA A 234 8.53 16.35 -8.11
C ALA A 234 7.97 16.70 -6.73
N ARG A 235 8.84 17.10 -5.78
CA ARG A 235 8.46 17.46 -4.41
C ARG A 235 9.35 18.56 -3.85
N GLY A 236 8.77 19.47 -3.06
CA GLY A 236 9.55 20.35 -2.18
C GLY A 236 10.37 19.54 -1.18
N GLY A 237 11.52 20.05 -0.77
CA GLY A 237 12.44 19.37 0.16
C GLY A 237 13.36 18.33 -0.48
N LEU A 238 13.32 18.11 -1.79
CA LEU A 238 14.33 17.33 -2.51
C LEU A 238 15.61 18.14 -2.74
N VAL A 239 15.50 19.47 -2.80
CA VAL A 239 16.61 20.39 -2.95
C VAL A 239 16.70 21.24 -1.69
N ASP A 240 17.89 21.45 -1.18
CA ASP A 240 18.18 22.48 -0.18
C ASP A 240 18.08 23.84 -0.87
N GLU A 241 16.95 24.54 -0.65
CA GLU A 241 16.64 25.79 -1.33
C GLU A 241 17.62 26.91 -0.99
N GLN A 242 18.17 26.95 0.26
CA GLN A 242 19.16 27.94 0.62
C GLN A 242 20.51 27.66 -0.05
N ALA A 243 20.96 26.43 -0.07
CA ALA A 243 22.19 26.04 -0.77
C ALA A 243 22.09 26.34 -2.28
N LEU A 244 20.90 26.16 -2.85
CA LEU A 244 20.64 26.51 -4.25
C LEU A 244 20.73 28.02 -4.50
N VAL A 245 20.16 28.86 -3.61
CA VAL A 245 20.27 30.34 -3.71
C VAL A 245 21.73 30.77 -3.67
N ASP A 246 22.52 30.21 -2.76
CA ASP A 246 23.95 30.52 -2.64
C ASP A 246 24.73 30.13 -3.91
N ALA A 247 24.37 29.00 -4.52
CA ALA A 247 24.96 28.53 -5.77
C ALA A 247 24.53 29.34 -7.00
N LEU A 248 23.31 29.86 -7.02
CA LEU A 248 22.82 30.79 -8.04
C LEU A 248 23.56 32.14 -7.93
N ASN A 249 23.71 32.66 -6.71
CA ASN A 249 24.44 33.92 -6.44
C ASN A 249 25.90 33.83 -6.85
N SER A 250 26.56 32.70 -6.60
CA SER A 250 27.95 32.44 -7.01
C SER A 250 28.10 32.09 -8.49
N LYS A 251 26.99 31.97 -9.22
CA LYS A 251 26.95 31.56 -10.64
C LYS A 251 27.53 30.15 -10.87
N HIS A 252 27.57 29.30 -9.85
CA HIS A 252 27.87 27.88 -10.01
C HIS A 252 26.70 27.17 -10.68
N VAL A 253 25.46 27.44 -10.22
CA VAL A 253 24.21 27.08 -10.89
C VAL A 253 23.76 28.25 -11.78
N ALA A 254 23.53 27.99 -13.06
CA ALA A 254 23.13 29.04 -14.02
C ALA A 254 21.66 29.43 -13.88
N GLY A 255 20.81 28.51 -13.40
CA GLY A 255 19.40 28.79 -13.20
C GLY A 255 18.65 27.57 -12.65
N ALA A 256 17.45 27.81 -12.16
CA ALA A 256 16.58 26.77 -11.61
C ALA A 256 15.12 27.00 -11.99
N ALA A 257 14.33 25.90 -12.08
CA ALA A 257 12.90 25.98 -12.30
C ALA A 257 12.18 25.06 -11.31
N PHE A 258 11.24 25.62 -10.55
CA PHE A 258 10.56 24.97 -9.45
C PHE A 258 9.05 25.09 -9.60
N ASP A 259 8.39 23.95 -9.60
CA ASP A 259 6.93 23.82 -9.58
C ASP A 259 6.40 23.46 -8.19
N VAL A 260 7.31 23.08 -7.26
CA VAL A 260 6.98 22.54 -5.94
C VAL A 260 7.88 23.14 -4.86
N PHE A 261 7.35 23.31 -3.64
CA PHE A 261 8.01 23.98 -2.53
C PHE A 261 7.84 23.19 -1.23
N ILE A 262 8.70 23.44 -0.23
CA ILE A 262 8.64 22.76 1.09
C ILE A 262 7.27 23.03 1.75
N GLU A 263 6.79 24.28 1.66
CA GLU A 263 5.47 24.68 2.15
C GLU A 263 4.57 25.05 0.98
N GLU A 264 3.41 24.43 0.90
CA GLU A 264 2.40 24.70 -0.13
C GLU A 264 1.01 24.90 0.50
N PRO A 265 0.25 25.95 0.09
CA PRO A 265 0.56 26.97 -0.93
C PRO A 265 1.71 27.89 -0.51
N ALA A 266 2.71 28.05 -1.38
CA ALA A 266 3.84 28.93 -1.14
C ALA A 266 3.49 30.39 -1.43
N THR A 267 3.39 31.21 -0.39
CA THR A 267 3.18 32.68 -0.51
C THR A 267 4.47 33.46 -0.36
N SER A 268 5.51 32.84 0.18
CA SER A 268 6.88 33.33 0.27
C SER A 268 7.86 32.18 0.18
N ASN A 269 9.02 32.38 -0.45
CA ASN A 269 10.08 31.38 -0.53
C ASN A 269 11.40 32.09 -0.85
N VAL A 270 12.53 31.52 -0.42
CA VAL A 270 13.87 32.10 -0.66
C VAL A 270 14.25 32.18 -2.13
N LEU A 271 13.61 31.37 -2.99
CA LEU A 271 13.81 31.36 -4.44
C LEU A 271 13.04 32.46 -5.17
N PHE A 272 12.00 33.04 -4.53
CA PHE A 272 11.14 34.03 -5.19
C PHE A 272 11.88 35.36 -5.46
N GLY A 273 11.68 35.89 -6.65
CA GLY A 273 12.32 37.13 -7.09
C GLY A 273 13.77 36.98 -7.58
N HIS A 274 14.36 35.76 -7.48
CA HIS A 274 15.69 35.55 -8.04
C HIS A 274 15.63 35.56 -9.59
N PRO A 275 16.47 36.38 -10.29
CA PRO A 275 16.35 36.59 -11.74
C PRO A 275 16.56 35.33 -12.59
N ASN A 276 17.29 34.33 -12.07
CA ASN A 276 17.59 33.08 -12.78
C ASN A 276 16.71 31.92 -12.29
N VAL A 277 15.58 32.21 -11.64
CA VAL A 277 14.65 31.19 -11.17
C VAL A 277 13.29 31.37 -11.80
N ILE A 278 12.69 30.26 -12.24
CA ILE A 278 11.31 30.18 -12.69
C ILE A 278 10.52 29.44 -11.61
N CYS A 279 9.40 30.02 -11.16
CA CYS A 279 8.52 29.40 -10.17
C CYS A 279 7.10 29.28 -10.74
N THR A 280 6.48 28.10 -10.57
CA THR A 280 5.09 27.83 -10.93
C THR A 280 4.33 27.25 -9.73
N PRO A 281 3.01 27.49 -9.59
CA PRO A 281 2.26 27.12 -8.39
C PRO A 281 1.73 25.68 -8.47
N HIS A 282 2.63 24.69 -8.55
CA HIS A 282 2.35 23.25 -8.58
C HIS A 282 1.40 22.85 -9.73
N LEU A 283 1.80 23.16 -10.96
CA LEU A 283 1.03 22.96 -12.19
C LEU A 283 1.28 21.61 -12.88
N GLY A 284 2.17 20.75 -12.35
CA GLY A 284 2.56 19.50 -12.97
C GLY A 284 1.40 18.56 -13.37
N ALA A 285 0.21 18.70 -12.76
CA ALA A 285 -0.99 17.95 -13.10
C ALA A 285 -2.16 18.86 -13.53
N ALA A 286 -1.90 20.10 -13.89
CA ALA A 286 -2.92 21.12 -14.10
C ALA A 286 -3.32 21.25 -15.59
N THR A 287 -3.67 20.14 -16.24
CA THR A 287 -4.31 20.13 -17.56
C THR A 287 -5.70 19.48 -17.48
N THR A 288 -6.57 19.78 -18.43
CA THR A 288 -7.92 19.21 -18.52
C THR A 288 -7.85 17.68 -18.60
N GLU A 289 -6.98 17.16 -19.46
CA GLU A 289 -6.78 15.72 -19.67
C GLU A 289 -6.31 15.01 -18.41
N ALA A 290 -5.33 15.56 -17.71
CA ALA A 290 -4.84 14.98 -16.47
C ALA A 290 -5.92 14.95 -15.38
N GLN A 291 -6.66 16.06 -15.23
CA GLN A 291 -7.73 16.16 -14.23
C GLN A 291 -8.86 15.21 -14.53
N GLU A 292 -9.21 14.99 -15.78
CA GLU A 292 -10.19 14.00 -16.19
C GLU A 292 -9.67 12.58 -15.96
N ASN A 293 -8.50 12.24 -16.45
CA ASN A 293 -7.92 10.90 -16.33
C ASN A 293 -7.76 10.44 -14.87
N VAL A 294 -7.26 11.31 -13.96
CA VAL A 294 -7.15 10.92 -12.55
C VAL A 294 -8.50 10.76 -11.88
N ALA A 295 -9.52 11.53 -12.29
CA ALA A 295 -10.87 11.43 -11.76
C ALA A 295 -11.56 10.14 -12.22
N LEU A 296 -11.45 9.79 -13.51
CA LEU A 296 -11.95 8.53 -14.05
C LEU A 296 -11.30 7.34 -13.35
N GLN A 297 -9.97 7.31 -13.31
CA GLN A 297 -9.22 6.21 -12.71
C GLN A 297 -9.54 6.01 -11.23
N VAL A 298 -9.66 7.08 -10.43
CA VAL A 298 -9.98 6.94 -9.00
C VAL A 298 -11.40 6.41 -8.79
N ALA A 299 -12.37 6.83 -9.64
CA ALA A 299 -13.74 6.38 -9.54
C ALA A 299 -13.86 4.89 -9.91
N GLU A 300 -13.18 4.44 -10.95
CA GLU A 300 -13.16 3.05 -11.38
C GLU A 300 -12.57 2.14 -10.31
N GLN A 301 -11.35 2.42 -9.86
CA GLN A 301 -10.66 1.56 -8.89
C GLN A 301 -11.32 1.53 -7.51
N MET A 302 -11.88 2.65 -7.04
CA MET A 302 -12.66 2.66 -5.79
C MET A 302 -13.96 1.86 -5.92
N SER A 303 -14.64 1.95 -7.06
CA SER A 303 -15.84 1.16 -7.34
C SER A 303 -15.53 -0.34 -7.39
N ASP A 304 -14.44 -0.73 -8.06
CA ASP A 304 -13.98 -2.12 -8.12
C ASP A 304 -13.73 -2.67 -6.72
N TYR A 305 -13.07 -1.92 -5.86
CA TYR A 305 -12.82 -2.35 -4.49
C TYR A 305 -14.12 -2.48 -3.68
N LEU A 306 -14.98 -1.48 -3.72
CA LEU A 306 -16.20 -1.46 -2.91
C LEU A 306 -17.22 -2.53 -3.33
N LEU A 307 -17.22 -2.94 -4.61
CA LEU A 307 -18.18 -3.90 -5.17
C LEU A 307 -17.64 -5.32 -5.25
N SER A 308 -16.37 -5.50 -5.62
CA SER A 308 -15.76 -6.82 -5.87
C SER A 308 -14.62 -7.17 -4.92
N GLY A 309 -14.06 -6.18 -4.20
CA GLY A 309 -12.85 -6.35 -3.40
C GLY A 309 -11.54 -6.29 -4.20
N ALA A 310 -11.60 -5.94 -5.49
CA ALA A 310 -10.38 -5.72 -6.29
C ALA A 310 -9.61 -4.48 -5.81
N ILE A 311 -8.30 -4.60 -5.70
CA ILE A 311 -7.44 -3.54 -5.18
C ILE A 311 -6.40 -3.18 -6.23
N SER A 312 -6.50 -1.97 -6.78
CA SER A 312 -5.55 -1.43 -7.75
C SER A 312 -4.85 -0.19 -7.19
N ASN A 313 -3.54 -0.08 -7.45
CA ASN A 313 -2.74 1.08 -7.08
C ASN A 313 -2.85 1.48 -5.59
N ALA A 314 -3.02 0.50 -4.70
CA ALA A 314 -2.98 0.76 -3.26
C ALA A 314 -1.53 0.97 -2.79
N VAL A 315 -1.34 1.95 -1.91
CA VAL A 315 -0.02 2.29 -1.36
C VAL A 315 0.27 1.58 -0.03
N ASN A 316 -0.77 1.03 0.61
CA ASN A 316 -0.67 0.36 1.91
C ASN A 316 -1.17 -1.09 1.89
N PHE A 317 -1.47 -1.65 0.73
CA PHE A 317 -1.89 -3.04 0.58
C PHE A 317 -1.48 -3.59 -0.80
N PRO A 318 -1.22 -4.91 -0.93
CA PRO A 318 -0.94 -5.54 -2.22
C PRO A 318 -2.10 -5.39 -3.22
N SER A 319 -1.80 -5.15 -4.48
CA SER A 319 -2.82 -5.07 -5.54
C SER A 319 -3.39 -6.45 -5.85
N ILE A 320 -4.71 -6.51 -6.02
CA ILE A 320 -5.51 -7.70 -6.39
C ILE A 320 -6.42 -7.30 -7.55
N THR A 321 -6.26 -7.91 -8.71
CA THR A 321 -7.09 -7.58 -9.87
C THR A 321 -8.55 -8.04 -9.69
N ALA A 322 -9.47 -7.50 -10.50
CA ALA A 322 -10.88 -7.92 -10.48
C ALA A 322 -11.08 -9.41 -10.85
N GLU A 323 -10.18 -9.97 -11.65
CA GLU A 323 -10.18 -11.38 -12.01
C GLU A 323 -9.62 -12.28 -10.89
N GLU A 324 -8.64 -11.78 -10.14
CA GLU A 324 -8.01 -12.47 -9.02
C GLU A 324 -8.88 -12.46 -7.75
N ALA A 325 -9.60 -11.37 -7.48
CA ALA A 325 -10.33 -11.18 -6.23
C ALA A 325 -11.33 -12.30 -5.90
N PRO A 326 -12.17 -12.80 -6.84
CA PRO A 326 -13.07 -13.92 -6.59
C PRO A 326 -12.33 -15.22 -6.27
N LYS A 327 -11.18 -15.47 -6.92
CA LYS A 327 -10.35 -16.67 -6.72
C LYS A 327 -9.60 -16.63 -5.40
N LEU A 328 -9.12 -15.46 -4.99
CA LEU A 328 -8.39 -15.24 -3.74
C LEU A 328 -9.28 -15.26 -2.50
N ARG A 329 -10.54 -14.86 -2.63
CA ARG A 329 -11.46 -14.71 -1.50
C ARG A 329 -11.56 -15.94 -0.60
N PRO A 330 -11.75 -17.17 -1.12
CA PRO A 330 -11.80 -18.38 -0.28
C PRO A 330 -10.47 -18.65 0.46
N PHE A 331 -9.33 -18.35 -0.20
CA PHE A 331 -8.01 -18.54 0.42
C PHE A 331 -7.68 -17.46 1.46
N ILE A 332 -8.16 -16.23 1.28
CA ILE A 332 -8.08 -15.18 2.31
C ILE A 332 -8.91 -15.58 3.54
N GLU A 333 -10.12 -16.10 3.34
CA GLU A 333 -10.96 -16.61 4.43
C GLU A 333 -10.30 -17.79 5.15
N LEU A 334 -9.76 -18.76 4.41
CA LEU A 334 -8.99 -19.88 4.99
C LEU A 334 -7.80 -19.37 5.81
N ALA A 335 -7.02 -18.46 5.24
CA ALA A 335 -5.83 -17.91 5.86
C ALA A 335 -6.15 -17.18 7.18
N GLU A 336 -7.22 -16.38 7.20
CA GLU A 336 -7.68 -15.70 8.41
C GLU A 336 -8.10 -16.70 9.49
N LYS A 337 -8.82 -17.76 9.11
CA LYS A 337 -9.26 -18.82 10.03
C LYS A 337 -8.08 -19.65 10.57
N LEU A 338 -7.11 -20.01 9.72
CA LEU A 338 -5.88 -20.72 10.17
C LEU A 338 -5.07 -19.85 11.13
N GLY A 339 -4.91 -18.56 10.80
CA GLY A 339 -4.29 -17.59 11.70
C GLY A 339 -5.02 -17.51 13.04
N SER A 340 -6.35 -17.36 13.02
CA SER A 340 -7.18 -17.29 14.22
C SER A 340 -7.07 -18.56 15.06
N PHE A 341 -7.09 -19.74 14.42
CA PHE A 341 -6.87 -21.02 15.11
C PHE A 341 -5.53 -21.02 15.86
N ALA A 342 -4.44 -20.67 15.18
CA ALA A 342 -3.12 -20.61 15.77
C ALA A 342 -3.03 -19.56 16.90
N GLY A 343 -3.63 -18.37 16.68
CA GLY A 343 -3.64 -17.27 17.65
C GLY A 343 -4.38 -17.61 18.95
N GLN A 344 -5.57 -18.22 18.84
CA GLN A 344 -6.37 -18.61 20.01
C GLN A 344 -5.68 -19.71 20.86
N LEU A 345 -4.79 -20.50 20.24
CA LEU A 345 -3.99 -21.51 20.95
C LEU A 345 -2.64 -20.98 21.48
N THR A 346 -2.28 -19.75 21.16
CA THR A 346 -0.99 -19.14 21.54
C THR A 346 -1.11 -18.46 22.91
N GLU A 347 -0.20 -18.81 23.83
CA GLU A 347 -0.20 -18.34 25.23
C GLU A 347 1.05 -17.54 25.59
N THR A 348 2.06 -17.51 24.71
CA THR A 348 3.36 -16.84 24.95
C THR A 348 3.77 -16.02 23.73
N GLY A 349 4.81 -15.21 23.87
CA GLY A 349 5.31 -14.37 22.79
C GLY A 349 5.62 -15.15 21.51
N ILE A 350 5.22 -14.62 20.36
CA ILE A 350 5.50 -15.19 19.06
C ILE A 350 6.85 -14.66 18.57
N LEU A 351 7.76 -15.57 18.25
CA LEU A 351 9.08 -15.26 17.71
C LEU A 351 9.06 -15.30 16.17
N LYS A 352 8.40 -16.31 15.61
CA LYS A 352 8.40 -16.57 14.17
C LYS A 352 7.04 -17.10 13.71
N VAL A 353 6.65 -16.67 12.53
CA VAL A 353 5.51 -17.22 11.78
C VAL A 353 6.01 -17.63 10.41
N GLN A 354 5.95 -18.92 10.10
CA GLN A 354 6.26 -19.43 8.77
C GLN A 354 4.97 -19.86 8.08
N ILE A 355 4.76 -19.36 6.87
CA ILE A 355 3.59 -19.70 6.07
C ILE A 355 4.07 -20.42 4.81
N THR A 356 3.66 -21.66 4.64
CA THR A 356 4.01 -22.48 3.48
C THR A 356 2.81 -22.56 2.55
N TYR A 357 3.03 -22.24 1.28
CA TYR A 357 2.05 -22.29 0.21
C TYR A 357 2.43 -23.41 -0.75
N GLU A 358 1.50 -24.35 -1.00
CA GLU A 358 1.73 -25.51 -1.87
C GLU A 358 0.60 -25.65 -2.89
N GLY A 359 0.93 -26.01 -4.12
CA GLY A 359 -0.02 -26.15 -5.22
C GLY A 359 -0.49 -24.82 -5.80
N HIS A 360 -1.72 -24.77 -6.31
CA HIS A 360 -2.25 -23.63 -7.05
C HIS A 360 -2.24 -22.30 -6.24
N VAL A 361 -2.44 -22.36 -4.93
CA VAL A 361 -2.35 -21.16 -4.05
C VAL A 361 -0.97 -20.51 -4.07
N ALA A 362 0.08 -21.26 -4.34
CA ALA A 362 1.45 -20.76 -4.42
C ALA A 362 1.70 -19.83 -5.63
N GLU A 363 0.85 -19.91 -6.65
CA GLU A 363 0.89 -19.06 -7.85
C GLU A 363 0.07 -17.78 -7.70
N MET A 364 -0.68 -17.65 -6.61
CA MET A 364 -1.55 -16.49 -6.35
C MET A 364 -0.80 -15.32 -5.69
N LYS A 365 -1.51 -14.27 -5.34
CA LYS A 365 -1.00 -13.10 -4.58
C LYS A 365 -0.79 -13.43 -3.11
N ILE A 366 0.21 -14.27 -2.81
CA ILE A 366 0.48 -14.77 -1.45
C ILE A 366 0.62 -13.68 -0.39
N LYS A 367 1.11 -12.48 -0.75
CA LYS A 367 1.22 -11.34 0.19
C LYS A 367 -0.11 -10.94 0.83
N ALA A 368 -1.21 -10.98 0.07
CA ALA A 368 -2.55 -10.71 0.60
C ALA A 368 -3.01 -11.85 1.54
N ILE A 369 -2.69 -13.09 1.20
CA ILE A 369 -2.99 -14.27 2.00
C ILE A 369 -2.16 -14.25 3.30
N THR A 370 -0.85 -13.94 3.24
CA THR A 370 0.01 -13.71 4.41
C THR A 370 -0.59 -12.67 5.36
N SER A 371 -1.05 -11.54 4.82
CA SER A 371 -1.67 -10.48 5.62
C SER A 371 -2.92 -10.98 6.35
N ALA A 372 -3.72 -11.83 5.71
CA ALA A 372 -4.90 -12.46 6.34
C ALA A 372 -4.51 -13.45 7.45
N VAL A 373 -3.49 -14.29 7.25
CA VAL A 373 -2.95 -15.17 8.31
C VAL A 373 -2.52 -14.35 9.52
N LEU A 374 -1.73 -13.30 9.30
CA LEU A 374 -1.24 -12.44 10.39
C LEU A 374 -2.39 -11.72 11.10
N SER A 375 -3.39 -11.26 10.38
CA SER A 375 -4.59 -10.64 10.96
C SER A 375 -5.34 -11.61 11.88
N GLY A 376 -5.62 -12.83 11.40
CA GLY A 376 -6.25 -13.87 12.19
C GLY A 376 -5.43 -14.24 13.42
N LEU A 377 -4.11 -14.41 13.26
CA LEU A 377 -3.18 -14.79 14.33
C LEU A 377 -3.10 -13.74 15.45
N LEU A 378 -3.04 -12.46 15.09
CA LEU A 378 -2.80 -11.38 16.05
C LEU A 378 -4.08 -10.87 16.71
N ARG A 379 -5.23 -10.95 16.04
CA ARG A 379 -6.51 -10.43 16.55
C ARG A 379 -6.93 -11.02 17.90
N PRO A 380 -6.83 -12.33 18.16
CA PRO A 380 -7.19 -12.87 19.47
C PRO A 380 -6.36 -12.33 20.63
N MET A 381 -5.14 -11.86 20.36
CA MET A 381 -4.21 -11.35 21.38
C MET A 381 -4.24 -9.83 21.54
N LEU A 382 -4.56 -9.10 20.47
CA LEU A 382 -4.37 -7.64 20.39
C LEU A 382 -5.68 -6.87 20.13
N GLY A 383 -6.77 -7.54 19.78
CA GLY A 383 -8.07 -6.92 19.52
C GLY A 383 -8.14 -6.19 18.17
N GLU A 384 -7.64 -4.98 18.09
CA GLU A 384 -7.80 -4.09 16.93
C GLU A 384 -6.75 -4.31 15.82
N VAL A 385 -6.55 -5.55 15.36
CA VAL A 385 -5.69 -5.86 14.20
C VAL A 385 -6.54 -6.26 13.01
N ASN A 386 -6.23 -5.70 11.84
CA ASN A 386 -6.91 -5.97 10.58
C ASN A 386 -5.90 -6.41 9.50
N VAL A 387 -6.41 -6.86 8.35
CA VAL A 387 -5.58 -7.40 7.25
C VAL A 387 -4.55 -6.40 6.73
N VAL A 388 -4.85 -5.09 6.78
CA VAL A 388 -3.94 -4.03 6.30
C VAL A 388 -2.84 -3.73 7.32
N SER A 389 -3.18 -3.70 8.61
CA SER A 389 -2.25 -3.37 9.69
C SER A 389 -1.39 -4.54 10.15
N ALA A 390 -1.86 -5.78 10.00
CA ALA A 390 -1.22 -6.97 10.57
C ALA A 390 0.27 -7.12 10.21
N PRO A 391 0.72 -6.93 8.95
CA PRO A 391 2.15 -7.01 8.62
C PRO A 391 3.01 -5.98 9.32
N VAL A 392 2.48 -4.76 9.49
CA VAL A 392 3.18 -3.66 10.19
C VAL A 392 3.30 -3.99 11.67
N VAL A 393 2.19 -4.42 12.30
CA VAL A 393 2.15 -4.81 13.72
C VAL A 393 3.10 -5.98 14.00
N ALA A 394 3.13 -7.00 13.13
CA ALA A 394 4.06 -8.12 13.26
C ALA A 394 5.53 -7.64 13.25
N LYS A 395 5.88 -6.76 12.33
CA LYS A 395 7.21 -6.17 12.21
C LYS A 395 7.58 -5.32 13.43
N GLU A 396 6.69 -4.44 13.89
CA GLU A 396 6.92 -3.59 15.07
C GLU A 396 7.13 -4.41 16.36
N ARG A 397 6.53 -5.61 16.42
CA ARG A 397 6.73 -6.55 17.52
C ARG A 397 7.92 -7.47 17.36
N GLY A 398 8.74 -7.28 16.32
CA GLY A 398 9.95 -8.06 16.07
C GLY A 398 9.69 -9.50 15.65
N MET A 399 8.48 -9.83 15.18
CA MET A 399 8.16 -11.17 14.69
C MET A 399 8.84 -11.40 13.33
N VAL A 400 9.49 -12.55 13.18
CA VAL A 400 10.00 -13.00 11.89
C VAL A 400 8.86 -13.65 11.11
N VAL A 401 8.58 -13.16 9.91
CA VAL A 401 7.54 -13.69 9.02
C VAL A 401 8.20 -14.25 7.77
N ASP A 402 8.17 -15.58 7.61
CA ASP A 402 8.72 -16.29 6.47
C ASP A 402 7.62 -16.83 5.57
N GLU A 403 7.75 -16.59 4.27
CA GLU A 403 6.90 -17.18 3.23
C GLU A 403 7.69 -18.22 2.47
N VAL A 404 7.17 -19.45 2.45
CA VAL A 404 7.76 -20.58 1.74
C VAL A 404 6.82 -21.02 0.63
N VAL A 405 7.31 -21.02 -0.61
CA VAL A 405 6.56 -21.51 -1.78
C VAL A 405 7.14 -22.85 -2.19
N ARG A 406 6.29 -23.86 -2.36
CA ARG A 406 6.68 -25.21 -2.79
C ARG A 406 5.88 -25.63 -4.03
N ALA A 407 6.54 -26.26 -4.98
CA ALA A 407 5.85 -26.96 -6.05
C ALA A 407 4.99 -28.09 -5.45
N ALA A 408 3.82 -28.36 -6.05
CA ALA A 408 2.83 -29.29 -5.54
C ALA A 408 3.43 -30.67 -5.23
N GLN A 409 3.35 -31.09 -3.97
CA GLN A 409 3.66 -32.43 -3.47
C GLN A 409 2.63 -32.92 -2.45
N SER A 410 1.53 -32.17 -2.25
CA SER A 410 0.49 -32.53 -1.28
C SER A 410 -0.63 -33.34 -1.93
N ASP A 411 -1.41 -34.05 -1.12
CA ASP A 411 -2.64 -34.75 -1.54
C ASP A 411 -3.77 -33.75 -1.93
N TYR A 412 -3.53 -32.43 -1.79
CA TYR A 412 -4.48 -31.34 -2.03
C TYR A 412 -4.04 -30.47 -3.22
N GLU A 413 -5.00 -29.99 -4.00
CA GLU A 413 -4.75 -29.05 -5.10
C GLU A 413 -4.09 -27.74 -4.62
N SER A 414 -4.42 -27.34 -3.41
CA SER A 414 -3.83 -26.17 -2.72
C SER A 414 -3.75 -26.45 -1.23
N LEU A 415 -2.63 -26.12 -0.60
CA LEU A 415 -2.44 -26.26 0.84
C LEU A 415 -1.77 -25.00 1.41
N ILE A 416 -2.31 -24.49 2.51
CA ILE A 416 -1.68 -23.43 3.31
C ILE A 416 -1.33 -24.03 4.67
N THR A 417 -0.04 -23.99 5.04
CA THR A 417 0.43 -24.39 6.36
C THR A 417 0.95 -23.18 7.11
N VAL A 418 0.42 -22.97 8.30
CA VAL A 418 0.85 -21.89 9.22
C VAL A 418 1.59 -22.54 10.39
N THR A 419 2.87 -22.24 10.54
CA THR A 419 3.72 -22.69 11.65
C THR A 419 4.07 -21.50 12.52
N VAL A 420 3.70 -21.55 13.79
CA VAL A 420 3.97 -20.52 14.78
C VAL A 420 4.99 -21.02 15.79
N THR A 421 6.13 -20.35 15.87
CA THR A 421 7.19 -20.62 16.85
C THR A 421 7.10 -19.56 17.96
N THR A 422 6.95 -20.05 19.17
CA THR A 422 6.93 -19.22 20.39
C THR A 422 8.16 -19.54 21.25
N GLU A 423 8.32 -18.85 22.36
CA GLU A 423 9.41 -19.14 23.33
C GLU A 423 9.37 -20.57 23.89
N ARG A 424 8.22 -21.23 23.87
CA ARG A 424 8.02 -22.54 24.52
C ARG A 424 7.83 -23.69 23.55
N GLN A 425 7.31 -23.44 22.36
CA GLN A 425 6.91 -24.50 21.44
C GLN A 425 6.72 -24.01 20.01
N GLU A 426 6.74 -24.97 19.10
CA GLU A 426 6.33 -24.78 17.72
C GLU A 426 5.03 -25.53 17.47
N ARG A 427 4.11 -24.92 16.74
CA ARG A 427 2.82 -25.49 16.34
C ARG A 427 2.53 -25.24 14.90
N SER A 428 2.05 -26.25 14.18
CA SER A 428 1.59 -26.12 12.80
C SER A 428 0.09 -26.39 12.69
N VAL A 429 -0.53 -25.71 11.77
CA VAL A 429 -1.90 -25.94 11.33
C VAL A 429 -1.97 -25.79 9.83
N ALA A 430 -2.66 -26.71 9.13
CA ALA A 430 -2.79 -26.64 7.69
C ALA A 430 -4.26 -26.76 7.24
N GLY A 431 -4.55 -26.10 6.15
CA GLY A 431 -5.89 -26.08 5.57
C GLY A 431 -5.88 -25.95 4.06
N THR A 432 -7.01 -26.29 3.48
CA THR A 432 -7.28 -26.22 2.04
C THR A 432 -8.65 -25.59 1.76
N VAL A 433 -8.90 -25.29 0.50
CA VAL A 433 -10.22 -24.89 0.01
C VAL A 433 -10.73 -25.99 -0.91
N TYR A 434 -11.91 -26.53 -0.62
CA TYR A 434 -12.53 -27.53 -1.48
C TYR A 434 -13.22 -26.90 -2.71
N HIS A 435 -13.62 -27.71 -3.66
CA HIS A 435 -14.28 -27.25 -4.90
C HIS A 435 -15.57 -26.47 -4.66
N ASP A 436 -16.20 -26.63 -3.50
CA ASP A 436 -17.38 -25.84 -3.08
C ASP A 436 -17.02 -24.42 -2.57
N GLY A 437 -15.72 -24.07 -2.58
CA GLY A 437 -15.20 -22.81 -2.09
C GLY A 437 -15.08 -22.71 -0.57
N LYS A 438 -15.35 -23.79 0.18
CA LYS A 438 -15.32 -23.76 1.64
C LYS A 438 -13.94 -24.07 2.20
N PRO A 439 -13.46 -23.29 3.19
CA PRO A 439 -12.25 -23.58 3.94
C PRO A 439 -12.36 -24.87 4.77
N ARG A 440 -11.31 -25.67 4.74
CA ARG A 440 -11.18 -26.91 5.54
C ARG A 440 -9.86 -26.92 6.30
N LEU A 441 -9.91 -27.33 7.54
CA LEU A 441 -8.76 -27.67 8.37
C LEU A 441 -8.40 -29.12 8.11
N VAL A 442 -7.16 -29.40 7.69
CA VAL A 442 -6.76 -30.77 7.27
C VAL A 442 -5.60 -31.34 8.04
N ASP A 443 -4.85 -30.53 8.79
CA ASP A 443 -3.78 -31.00 9.66
C ASP A 443 -3.62 -30.07 10.87
N ILE A 444 -3.36 -30.66 12.03
CA ILE A 444 -2.98 -29.96 13.26
C ILE A 444 -1.79 -30.71 13.87
N LYS A 445 -0.62 -30.07 13.95
CA LYS A 445 0.61 -30.67 14.53
C LYS A 445 1.00 -31.99 13.91
N GLY A 446 0.81 -32.18 12.60
CA GLY A 446 1.08 -33.44 11.89
C GLY A 446 0.00 -34.51 12.07
N ILE A 447 -1.11 -34.20 12.72
CA ILE A 447 -2.26 -35.10 12.84
C ILE A 447 -3.28 -34.71 11.78
N ARG A 448 -3.54 -35.65 10.85
CA ARG A 448 -4.56 -35.47 9.82
C ARG A 448 -5.96 -35.39 10.43
N ILE A 449 -6.72 -34.42 10.02
CA ILE A 449 -8.10 -34.17 10.40
C ILE A 449 -8.83 -33.59 9.18
N ASP A 450 -10.14 -33.73 9.11
CA ASP A 450 -10.93 -33.02 8.09
C ASP A 450 -12.11 -32.36 8.81
N ALA A 451 -12.01 -31.02 8.98
CA ALA A 451 -12.98 -30.27 9.75
C ALA A 451 -13.33 -28.93 9.11
N GLU A 452 -14.60 -28.54 9.22
CA GLU A 452 -15.04 -27.16 8.98
C GLU A 452 -14.66 -26.27 10.17
N PHE A 453 -14.60 -24.95 9.92
CA PHE A 453 -14.46 -23.97 10.98
C PHE A 453 -15.85 -23.53 11.46
N GLY A 454 -16.32 -24.15 12.54
CA GLY A 454 -17.60 -23.83 13.17
C GLY A 454 -17.55 -22.55 14.02
N LYS A 455 -18.71 -21.96 14.28
CA LYS A 455 -18.80 -20.73 15.09
C LYS A 455 -18.33 -20.89 16.53
N SER A 456 -18.53 -22.08 17.11
CA SER A 456 -18.13 -22.42 18.47
C SER A 456 -17.60 -23.84 18.49
N MET A 457 -16.33 -23.98 18.82
CA MET A 457 -15.66 -25.29 18.80
C MET A 457 -14.90 -25.54 20.10
N ILE A 458 -14.76 -26.81 20.44
CA ILE A 458 -13.87 -27.24 21.51
C ILE A 458 -12.71 -28.01 20.86
N TYR A 459 -11.50 -27.50 21.04
CA TYR A 459 -10.26 -28.19 20.69
C TYR A 459 -9.75 -28.97 21.89
N VAL A 460 -9.49 -30.25 21.71
CA VAL A 460 -8.96 -31.12 22.76
C VAL A 460 -7.76 -31.90 22.24
N THR A 461 -6.68 -31.94 23.00
CA THR A 461 -5.61 -32.91 22.81
C THR A 461 -5.73 -33.98 23.92
N ASN A 462 -5.72 -35.24 23.54
CA ASN A 462 -5.92 -36.38 24.48
C ASN A 462 -5.04 -37.56 24.12
N GLU A 463 -4.93 -38.50 25.04
CA GLU A 463 -4.40 -39.85 24.76
C GLU A 463 -5.47 -40.68 24.04
N ASP A 464 -5.08 -41.41 22.98
CA ASP A 464 -5.97 -42.30 22.25
C ASP A 464 -6.26 -43.56 23.08
N LYS A 465 -7.18 -43.42 24.02
CA LYS A 465 -7.62 -44.51 24.90
C LYS A 465 -9.13 -44.69 24.86
N PRO A 466 -9.63 -45.96 25.01
CA PRO A 466 -11.06 -46.22 25.12
C PRO A 466 -11.70 -45.39 26.25
N GLY A 467 -12.93 -44.93 26.03
CA GLY A 467 -13.73 -44.21 27.02
C GLY A 467 -13.69 -42.68 26.88
N PHE A 468 -12.69 -42.08 26.22
CA PHE A 468 -12.60 -40.63 26.08
C PHE A 468 -13.85 -40.03 25.40
N ILE A 469 -14.23 -40.55 24.24
CA ILE A 469 -15.37 -40.00 23.47
C ILE A 469 -16.66 -40.10 24.30
N GLY A 470 -16.90 -41.26 24.99
CA GLY A 470 -18.07 -41.44 25.81
C GLY A 470 -18.13 -40.46 26.99
N ALA A 471 -17.03 -40.30 27.74
CA ALA A 471 -16.94 -39.37 28.86
C ALA A 471 -17.11 -37.91 28.41
N PHE A 472 -16.47 -37.54 27.31
CA PHE A 472 -16.57 -36.19 26.74
C PHE A 472 -17.99 -35.87 26.26
N ALA A 473 -18.62 -36.77 25.49
CA ALA A 473 -19.98 -36.58 24.98
C ALA A 473 -21.03 -36.55 26.11
N SER A 474 -20.91 -37.42 27.11
CA SER A 474 -21.79 -37.40 28.28
C SER A 474 -21.71 -36.10 29.05
N LEU A 475 -20.48 -35.56 29.24
CA LEU A 475 -20.26 -34.28 29.91
C LEU A 475 -20.96 -33.13 29.19
N LEU A 476 -20.87 -33.09 27.85
CA LEU A 476 -21.56 -32.07 27.04
C LEU A 476 -23.08 -32.25 27.09
N GLY A 477 -23.58 -33.50 27.03
CA GLY A 477 -24.99 -33.83 27.15
C GLY A 477 -25.58 -33.39 28.49
N ASP A 478 -24.89 -33.66 29.60
CA ASP A 478 -25.27 -33.25 30.95
C ASP A 478 -25.32 -31.72 31.07
N ALA A 479 -24.45 -31.02 30.35
CA ALA A 479 -24.45 -29.55 30.23
C ALA A 479 -25.49 -29.00 29.25
N LYS A 480 -26.30 -29.89 28.63
CA LYS A 480 -27.30 -29.53 27.58
C LYS A 480 -26.70 -28.87 26.36
N LEU A 481 -25.47 -29.18 26.02
CA LEU A 481 -24.80 -28.71 24.82
C LEU A 481 -24.89 -29.80 23.73
N ASN A 482 -25.48 -29.43 22.59
CA ASN A 482 -25.57 -30.34 21.46
C ASN A 482 -24.28 -30.33 20.66
N ILE A 483 -23.82 -31.50 20.21
CA ILE A 483 -22.67 -31.67 19.33
C ILE A 483 -23.17 -31.63 17.90
N ALA A 484 -22.71 -30.63 17.14
CA ALA A 484 -23.02 -30.48 15.72
C ALA A 484 -22.10 -31.35 14.86
N THR A 485 -20.78 -31.31 15.12
CA THR A 485 -19.79 -32.17 14.44
C THR A 485 -18.75 -32.65 15.43
N PHE A 486 -18.17 -33.83 15.16
CA PHE A 486 -17.11 -34.41 15.97
C PHE A 486 -16.01 -34.97 15.07
N HIS A 487 -14.87 -34.30 15.02
CA HIS A 487 -13.71 -34.71 14.24
C HIS A 487 -12.61 -35.20 15.16
N LEU A 488 -12.08 -36.39 14.87
CA LEU A 488 -11.02 -37.02 15.66
C LEU A 488 -9.89 -37.48 14.74
N GLY A 489 -8.67 -37.05 15.06
CA GLY A 489 -7.44 -37.48 14.41
C GLY A 489 -6.47 -38.08 15.42
N ARG A 490 -5.60 -38.99 15.00
CA ARG A 490 -4.52 -39.57 15.83
C ARG A 490 -3.27 -39.84 15.00
N VAL A 491 -2.10 -39.76 15.64
CA VAL A 491 -0.83 -40.13 14.99
C VAL A 491 -0.77 -41.66 14.80
N LYS A 492 -1.03 -42.40 15.86
CA LYS A 492 -1.04 -43.87 15.89
C LYS A 492 -1.94 -44.37 17.02
N GLN A 493 -2.31 -45.63 16.96
CA GLN A 493 -3.09 -46.28 18.02
C GLN A 493 -2.40 -46.16 19.40
N GLY A 494 -3.14 -45.68 20.40
CA GLY A 494 -2.66 -45.44 21.75
C GLY A 494 -1.73 -44.25 21.92
N GLY A 495 -1.51 -43.46 20.88
CA GLY A 495 -0.69 -42.23 20.89
C GLY A 495 -1.48 -40.98 21.20
N ASP A 496 -0.94 -39.83 20.75
CA ASP A 496 -1.63 -38.57 20.84
C ASP A 496 -2.76 -38.50 19.83
N ALA A 497 -3.90 -37.95 20.28
CA ALA A 497 -5.08 -37.68 19.48
C ALA A 497 -5.55 -36.23 19.66
N ILE A 498 -6.25 -35.74 18.64
CA ILE A 498 -6.89 -34.42 18.65
C ILE A 498 -8.36 -34.60 18.34
N ALA A 499 -9.22 -34.03 19.17
CA ALA A 499 -10.63 -33.88 18.90
C ALA A 499 -10.94 -32.39 18.63
N LEU A 500 -11.69 -32.14 17.57
CA LEU A 500 -12.23 -30.83 17.23
C LEU A 500 -13.75 -30.97 17.10
N VAL A 501 -14.48 -30.35 18.02
CA VAL A 501 -15.91 -30.61 18.22
C VAL A 501 -16.66 -29.28 18.11
N GLU A 502 -17.58 -29.21 17.16
CA GLU A 502 -18.49 -28.07 17.03
C GLU A 502 -19.72 -28.29 17.91
N ILE A 503 -20.13 -27.26 18.62
CA ILE A 503 -21.31 -27.26 19.47
C ILE A 503 -22.26 -26.13 19.12
N ASP A 504 -23.55 -26.33 19.45
CA ASP A 504 -24.57 -25.29 19.31
C ASP A 504 -24.46 -24.27 20.45
N GLY A 505 -23.87 -23.11 20.15
CA GLY A 505 -23.72 -22.01 21.09
C GLY A 505 -22.33 -21.89 21.74
N PRO A 506 -22.12 -20.85 22.56
CA PRO A 506 -20.82 -20.61 23.18
C PRO A 506 -20.46 -21.68 24.22
N VAL A 507 -19.18 -22.01 24.32
CA VAL A 507 -18.66 -22.97 25.32
C VAL A 507 -18.65 -22.33 26.71
N PRO A 508 -19.43 -22.79 27.70
CA PRO A 508 -19.37 -22.25 29.04
C PRO A 508 -18.03 -22.58 29.72
N PRO A 509 -17.40 -21.63 30.45
CA PRO A 509 -16.11 -21.83 31.10
C PRO A 509 -16.09 -23.05 32.04
N GLU A 510 -17.17 -23.27 32.80
CA GLU A 510 -17.32 -24.38 33.72
C GLU A 510 -17.38 -25.76 33.02
N VAL A 511 -17.86 -25.78 31.77
CA VAL A 511 -17.85 -27.01 30.96
C VAL A 511 -16.43 -27.27 30.44
N LEU A 512 -15.74 -26.26 29.99
CA LEU A 512 -14.35 -26.36 29.54
C LEU A 512 -13.43 -26.84 30.67
N ASP A 513 -13.61 -26.31 31.88
CA ASP A 513 -12.89 -26.77 33.09
C ASP A 513 -13.12 -28.23 33.42
N LYS A 514 -14.35 -28.72 33.26
CA LYS A 514 -14.67 -30.13 33.45
C LYS A 514 -14.03 -31.00 32.35
N VAL A 515 -14.06 -30.58 31.10
CA VAL A 515 -13.38 -31.26 29.98
C VAL A 515 -11.89 -31.40 30.25
N THR A 516 -11.24 -30.32 30.70
CA THR A 516 -9.79 -30.34 31.02
C THR A 516 -9.43 -31.33 32.14
N LYS A 517 -10.37 -31.65 33.01
CA LYS A 517 -10.19 -32.62 34.13
C LYS A 517 -10.44 -34.06 33.75
N LEU A 518 -10.88 -34.37 32.54
CA LEU A 518 -11.03 -35.75 32.07
C LEU A 518 -9.66 -36.44 32.02
N PRO A 519 -9.55 -37.72 32.49
CA PRO A 519 -8.26 -38.36 32.70
C PRO A 519 -7.35 -38.47 31.47
N GLN A 520 -7.94 -38.53 30.28
CA GLN A 520 -7.20 -38.68 29.02
C GLN A 520 -6.84 -37.31 28.37
N VAL A 521 -7.40 -36.21 28.88
CA VAL A 521 -7.25 -34.87 28.28
C VAL A 521 -5.93 -34.25 28.73
N LYS A 522 -5.15 -33.77 27.76
CA LYS A 522 -3.91 -33.03 27.97
C LYS A 522 -4.14 -31.51 27.90
N GLN A 523 -5.00 -31.08 27.02
CA GLN A 523 -5.37 -29.68 26.83
C GLN A 523 -6.79 -29.61 26.27
N ALA A 524 -7.57 -28.63 26.72
CA ALA A 524 -8.83 -28.21 26.10
C ALA A 524 -8.89 -26.72 25.95
N LYS A 525 -9.39 -26.21 24.82
CA LYS A 525 -9.58 -24.80 24.50
C LYS A 525 -10.91 -24.59 23.77
N ALA A 526 -11.62 -23.53 24.11
CA ALA A 526 -12.73 -23.06 23.33
C ALA A 526 -12.20 -22.19 22.20
N LEU A 527 -12.72 -22.41 20.99
CA LEU A 527 -12.36 -21.65 19.78
C LEU A 527 -13.63 -21.05 19.16
N ALA A 528 -13.50 -19.85 18.57
CA ALA A 528 -14.58 -19.15 17.87
C ALA A 528 -14.08 -18.62 16.51
N PHE A 529 -14.91 -18.80 15.44
CA PHE A 529 -14.55 -18.38 14.08
C PHE A 529 -15.66 -17.56 13.40
#